data_570d489c4d706e96add42206f2db9321
#
_entry.id   570d489c4d706e96add42206f2db9321
#
_cell.length_a   1.000
_cell.length_b   1.000
_cell.length_c   1.000
_cell.angle_alpha   90.00
_cell.angle_beta   90.00
_cell.angle_gamma   90.00
#
_symmetry.space_group_name_H-M   'P 1'
#
loop_
_entity.id
_entity.type
_entity.pdbx_description
1 polymer ?
#
loop_
_entity_poly.entity_id
_entity_poly.type
_entity_poly.pdbx_seq_one_letter_code
_entity_poly.pdbx_strand_id
1 'polypeptide(L)'
;MMLLGISLCATAQEGLRINEVFEGKVIDKQCMQESLVKGENLAPYNLKVLHTVKLAANDEVRAKVDNLFNEDMKERISDDDSNMELESRDGFIYYAIVQLTDSKARTHRYICYQCKEKSNYYDITLVYMEGKASLADLRKTFKKK
;
A
#
# COMPACT_ATOMS: atom_id res chain seq x y z
N MET A 1 22.41 9.97 14.30
CA MET A 1 22.67 9.40 13.91
C MET A 1 22.02 8.43 13.21
N MET A 2 21.56 7.58 13.30
CA MET A 2 21.00 6.59 12.64
C MET A 2 19.93 7.01 11.75
N LEU A 3 19.59 8.13 11.68
CA LEU A 3 18.59 8.61 10.82
C LEU A 3 18.84 8.39 9.38
N LEU A 4 20.11 8.27 9.03
CA LEU A 4 20.47 8.09 7.66
C LEU A 4 19.87 6.87 7.03
N GLY A 5 19.94 5.78 7.74
CA GLY A 5 19.44 4.53 7.20
C GLY A 5 17.94 4.60 6.93
N ILE A 6 17.25 5.29 7.79
CA ILE A 6 15.83 5.40 7.64
C ILE A 6 15.47 6.20 6.41
N SER A 7 16.18 7.27 6.15
CA SER A 7 15.90 8.07 4.98
C SER A 7 16.07 7.31 3.72
N LEU A 8 17.11 6.54 3.62
CA LEU A 8 17.37 5.80 2.41
C LEU A 8 16.32 4.76 2.15
N CYS A 9 15.82 4.13 3.20
CA CYS A 9 14.83 3.09 3.03
C CYS A 9 13.51 3.62 2.53
N ALA A 10 13.18 4.85 2.86
CA ALA A 10 11.88 5.40 2.53
C ALA A 10 11.80 6.06 1.18
N THR A 11 12.89 6.17 0.46
CA THR A 11 12.94 6.98 -0.75
C THR A 11 11.90 6.60 -1.79
N ALA A 12 11.73 5.33 -2.07
CA ALA A 12 10.82 4.93 -3.13
C ALA A 12 9.34 5.07 -2.72
N GLN A 13 9.06 4.98 -1.44
CA GLN A 13 7.69 5.10 -0.95
C GLN A 13 7.36 6.55 -0.62
N GLU A 14 8.37 7.34 -0.35
CA GLU A 14 8.21 8.65 0.22
C GLU A 14 7.40 9.62 -0.61
N GLY A 15 7.44 9.51 -1.90
CA GLY A 15 6.70 10.41 -2.75
C GLY A 15 5.22 10.07 -2.89
N LEU A 16 4.78 8.97 -2.30
CA LEU A 16 3.41 8.55 -2.42
C LEU A 16 2.52 9.25 -1.40
N ARG A 17 1.30 9.53 -1.78
CA ARG A 17 0.36 10.19 -0.88
C ARG A 17 -0.06 9.28 0.26
N ILE A 18 -0.16 7.98 0.02
CA ILE A 18 -0.52 7.06 1.09
C ILE A 18 0.52 7.06 2.20
N ASN A 19 1.72 7.57 1.91
CA ASN A 19 2.74 7.65 2.92
C ASN A 19 2.31 8.53 4.10
N GLU A 20 1.39 9.45 3.88
CA GLU A 20 0.84 10.25 4.97
C GLU A 20 0.15 9.38 6.01
N VAL A 21 -0.46 8.27 5.58
CA VAL A 21 -1.08 7.34 6.52
C VAL A 21 0.01 6.65 7.32
N PHE A 22 1.06 6.18 6.64
CA PHE A 22 2.14 5.47 7.30
C PHE A 22 2.88 6.36 8.31
N GLU A 23 2.90 7.66 8.05
CA GLU A 23 3.59 8.60 8.92
C GLU A 23 2.76 9.10 10.09
N GLY A 24 1.52 8.65 10.17
CA GLY A 24 0.67 9.07 11.27
C GLY A 24 0.01 10.42 11.09
N LYS A 25 -0.09 10.89 9.85
CA LYS A 25 -0.69 12.20 9.58
C LYS A 25 -2.20 12.16 9.38
N VAL A 26 -2.75 10.97 9.16
CA VAL A 26 -4.19 10.81 9.01
C VAL A 26 -4.80 10.33 10.31
N ILE A 27 -4.14 9.39 10.96
CA ILE A 27 -4.55 8.90 12.25
C ILE A 27 -3.26 8.63 13.01
N ASP A 28 -3.30 8.79 14.33
CA ASP A 28 -2.12 8.66 15.16
C ASP A 28 -1.49 7.30 15.00
N LYS A 29 -0.17 7.26 14.96
CA LYS A 29 0.54 5.99 14.81
C LYS A 29 0.21 5.00 15.92
N GLN A 30 -0.11 5.49 17.09
CA GLN A 30 -0.48 4.62 18.20
C GLN A 30 -1.78 3.87 17.92
N CYS A 31 -2.56 4.34 16.97
CA CYS A 31 -3.82 3.72 16.60
C CYS A 31 -3.69 2.77 15.43
N MET A 32 -2.47 2.51 14.98
CA MET A 32 -2.23 1.64 13.83
C MET A 32 -1.32 0.48 14.21
N GLN A 33 -1.42 -0.59 13.44
CA GLN A 33 -0.47 -1.69 13.53
C GLN A 33 0.40 -1.61 12.29
N GLU A 34 1.68 -1.45 12.47
CA GLU A 34 2.60 -1.27 11.36
C GLU A 34 3.64 -2.38 11.32
N SER A 35 3.97 -2.84 10.13
CA SER A 35 4.99 -3.86 9.94
C SER A 35 5.83 -3.50 8.73
N LEU A 36 7.14 -3.52 8.89
CA LEU A 36 8.05 -3.27 7.78
C LEU A 36 9.02 -4.43 7.72
N VAL A 37 8.99 -5.17 6.63
CA VAL A 37 9.87 -6.31 6.42
C VAL A 37 10.72 -6.03 5.20
N LYS A 38 12.02 -6.30 5.28
CA LYS A 38 12.93 -6.11 4.18
C LYS A 38 13.93 -7.24 4.12
N GLY A 39 14.50 -7.46 2.95
CA GLY A 39 15.61 -8.36 2.80
C GLY A 39 15.21 -9.80 2.53
N GLU A 40 16.05 -10.70 3.00
CA GLU A 40 15.98 -12.09 2.62
C GLU A 40 14.71 -12.82 3.00
N ASN A 41 14.04 -12.38 4.04
CA ASN A 41 12.81 -13.02 4.44
C ASN A 41 11.72 -12.88 3.39
N LEU A 42 11.87 -11.95 2.48
CA LEU A 42 10.92 -11.74 1.42
C LEU A 42 11.29 -12.43 0.11
N ALA A 43 12.44 -13.10 0.09
CA ALA A 43 12.91 -13.76 -1.13
C ALA A 43 11.88 -14.75 -1.71
N PRO A 44 11.20 -15.55 -0.90
CA PRO A 44 10.21 -16.49 -1.45
C PRO A 44 9.08 -15.80 -2.20
N TYR A 45 8.82 -14.51 -1.90
CA TYR A 45 7.77 -13.76 -2.56
C TYR A 45 8.31 -12.88 -3.69
N ASN A 46 9.62 -12.95 -3.92
CA ASN A 46 10.30 -12.14 -4.94
C ASN A 46 10.12 -10.65 -4.67
N LEU A 47 10.11 -10.29 -3.39
CA LEU A 47 9.99 -8.92 -2.94
C LEU A 47 11.22 -8.55 -2.11
N LYS A 48 11.48 -7.26 -1.97
CA LYS A 48 12.52 -6.79 -1.09
C LYS A 48 12.01 -5.79 -0.06
N VAL A 49 10.81 -5.27 -0.22
CA VAL A 49 10.18 -4.41 0.77
C VAL A 49 8.70 -4.78 0.87
N LEU A 50 8.23 -4.93 2.09
CA LEU A 50 6.83 -5.13 2.36
C LEU A 50 6.49 -4.28 3.57
N HIS A 51 5.74 -3.21 3.36
CA HIS A 51 5.41 -2.27 4.42
C HIS A 51 3.90 -2.22 4.54
N THR A 52 3.39 -2.61 5.69
CA THR A 52 1.95 -2.75 5.91
C THR A 52 1.51 -1.90 7.07
N VAL A 53 0.34 -1.30 6.97
CA VAL A 53 -0.28 -0.63 8.11
C VAL A 53 -1.74 -1.03 8.14
N LYS A 54 -2.26 -1.30 9.35
CA LYS A 54 -3.65 -1.66 9.57
C LYS A 54 -4.24 -0.70 10.57
N LEU A 55 -5.45 -0.27 10.31
CA LEU A 55 -6.12 0.69 11.18
C LEU A 55 -7.62 0.50 11.17
N ALA A 56 -8.26 0.92 12.26
CA ALA A 56 -9.71 0.98 12.33
C ALA A 56 -10.11 2.42 11.97
N ALA A 57 -11.02 2.56 11.04
CA ALA A 57 -11.38 3.87 10.51
C ALA A 57 -12.85 4.16 10.64
N ASN A 58 -13.18 5.42 10.91
CA ASN A 58 -14.55 5.87 10.80
C ASN A 58 -14.76 6.36 9.35
N ASP A 59 -15.93 6.90 9.05
CA ASP A 59 -16.24 7.34 7.70
C ASP A 59 -15.27 8.42 7.21
N GLU A 60 -14.90 9.33 8.09
CA GLU A 60 -14.03 10.43 7.71
C GLU A 60 -12.62 9.95 7.40
N VAL A 61 -12.08 9.07 8.22
CA VAL A 61 -10.74 8.53 8.00
C VAL A 61 -10.73 7.67 6.73
N ARG A 62 -11.77 6.86 6.54
CA ARG A 62 -11.86 6.05 5.33
C ARG A 62 -11.85 6.93 4.08
N ALA A 63 -12.61 8.01 4.10
CA ALA A 63 -12.66 8.91 2.95
C ALA A 63 -11.30 9.52 2.67
N LYS A 64 -10.55 9.88 3.72
CA LYS A 64 -9.23 10.44 3.52
C LYS A 64 -8.25 9.43 2.93
N VAL A 65 -8.29 8.20 3.43
CA VAL A 65 -7.41 7.16 2.93
C VAL A 65 -7.74 6.85 1.48
N ASP A 66 -9.04 6.76 1.14
CA ASP A 66 -9.47 6.54 -0.24
C ASP A 66 -8.92 7.64 -1.15
N ASN A 67 -9.01 8.89 -0.73
CA ASN A 67 -8.53 9.99 -1.56
C ASN A 67 -7.03 9.92 -1.78
N LEU A 68 -6.28 9.59 -0.75
CA LEU A 68 -4.82 9.49 -0.91
C LEU A 68 -4.46 8.34 -1.84
N PHE A 69 -5.14 7.21 -1.69
CA PHE A 69 -4.87 6.08 -2.56
C PHE A 69 -5.22 6.41 -4.01
N ASN A 70 -6.34 7.09 -4.23
CA ASN A 70 -6.74 7.49 -5.58
C ASN A 70 -5.72 8.45 -6.20
N GLU A 71 -5.12 9.33 -5.40
CA GLU A 71 -4.08 10.20 -5.92
C GLU A 71 -2.87 9.39 -6.38
N ASP A 72 -2.50 8.37 -5.62
CA ASP A 72 -1.36 7.55 -5.98
C ASP A 72 -1.65 6.69 -7.20
N MET A 73 -2.90 6.35 -7.44
CA MET A 73 -3.24 5.57 -8.62
C MET A 73 -2.95 6.31 -9.92
N LYS A 74 -2.76 7.62 -9.85
CA LYS A 74 -2.39 8.38 -11.01
C LYS A 74 -0.98 8.06 -11.47
N GLU A 75 -0.19 7.43 -10.60
CA GLU A 75 1.17 7.01 -10.95
C GLU A 75 1.25 5.57 -11.41
N ARG A 76 0.13 4.96 -11.74
CA ARG A 76 0.19 3.56 -12.18
C ARG A 76 0.96 3.46 -13.48
N ILE A 77 1.54 2.29 -13.68
CA ILE A 77 2.49 2.08 -14.75
C ILE A 77 1.87 2.30 -16.13
N SER A 78 0.56 2.11 -16.26
CA SER A 78 -0.11 2.41 -17.50
C SER A 78 -1.60 2.58 -17.20
N ASP A 79 -2.33 3.18 -18.14
CA ASP A 79 -3.77 3.37 -17.98
C ASP A 79 -4.52 2.09 -18.26
N ASP A 80 -3.83 1.07 -18.71
CA ASP A 80 -4.42 -0.20 -19.01
C ASP A 80 -4.80 -0.93 -17.73
N ASP A 81 -5.98 -1.51 -17.70
CA ASP A 81 -6.45 -2.21 -16.51
C ASP A 81 -5.67 -3.47 -16.20
N SER A 82 -4.82 -3.93 -17.11
CA SER A 82 -4.02 -5.14 -16.86
C SER A 82 -3.03 -4.96 -15.71
N ASN A 83 -2.78 -3.71 -15.29
CA ASN A 83 -1.80 -3.43 -14.25
C ASN A 83 -2.44 -3.17 -12.91
N MET A 84 -3.70 -3.49 -12.75
CA MET A 84 -4.34 -3.29 -11.47
C MET A 84 -5.57 -4.15 -11.34
N GLU A 85 -6.02 -4.30 -10.12
CA GLU A 85 -7.28 -4.92 -9.82
C GLU A 85 -7.97 -3.97 -8.87
N LEU A 86 -9.23 -3.66 -9.10
CA LEU A 86 -9.94 -2.68 -8.30
C LEU A 86 -11.37 -3.12 -8.10
N GLU A 87 -11.82 -3.11 -6.86
CA GLU A 87 -13.19 -3.40 -6.52
C GLU A 87 -13.71 -2.26 -5.68
N SER A 88 -14.77 -1.60 -6.13
CA SER A 88 -15.32 -0.49 -5.37
C SER A 88 -16.83 -0.64 -5.28
N ARG A 89 -17.41 -0.01 -4.26
CA ARG A 89 -18.85 0.01 -4.05
C ARG A 89 -19.21 1.37 -3.50
N ASP A 90 -20.28 1.94 -4.01
CA ASP A 90 -20.78 3.23 -3.53
C ASP A 90 -19.72 4.32 -3.54
N GLY A 91 -18.81 4.25 -4.50
CA GLY A 91 -17.78 5.28 -4.64
C GLY A 91 -16.55 5.10 -3.76
N PHE A 92 -16.49 4.00 -3.01
CA PHE A 92 -15.34 3.75 -2.13
C PHE A 92 -14.66 2.45 -2.51
N ILE A 93 -13.36 2.39 -2.28
CA ILE A 93 -12.56 1.22 -2.62
C ILE A 93 -12.68 0.18 -1.52
N TYR A 94 -12.93 -1.06 -1.91
CA TYR A 94 -12.91 -2.18 -0.98
C TYR A 94 -11.71 -3.08 -1.17
N TYR A 95 -11.17 -3.13 -2.37
CA TYR A 95 -9.95 -3.88 -2.63
C TYR A 95 -9.28 -3.29 -3.85
N ALA A 96 -7.99 -3.09 -3.77
CA ALA A 96 -7.22 -2.65 -4.92
C ALA A 96 -5.79 -3.12 -4.81
N ILE A 97 -5.21 -3.48 -5.94
CA ILE A 97 -3.77 -3.68 -6.02
C ILE A 97 -3.36 -3.05 -7.33
N VAL A 98 -2.39 -2.17 -7.30
CA VAL A 98 -2.00 -1.34 -8.45
C VAL A 98 -0.51 -1.37 -8.61
N GLN A 99 -0.05 -1.59 -9.83
CA GLN A 99 1.36 -1.49 -10.14
C GLN A 99 1.68 -0.06 -10.53
N LEU A 100 2.60 0.54 -9.83
CA LEU A 100 3.04 1.90 -10.09
C LEU A 100 4.23 1.87 -11.04
N THR A 101 4.69 3.04 -11.47
CA THR A 101 5.90 3.11 -12.26
C THR A 101 7.07 2.58 -11.44
N ASP A 102 8.05 2.01 -12.12
CA ASP A 102 9.18 1.40 -11.45
C ASP A 102 9.97 2.42 -10.63
N SER A 103 10.64 1.93 -9.62
CA SER A 103 11.51 2.77 -8.81
C SER A 103 12.76 3.12 -9.60
N LYS A 104 13.56 4.04 -9.07
CA LYS A 104 14.83 4.39 -9.72
C LYS A 104 15.78 3.21 -9.76
N ALA A 105 15.61 2.26 -8.85
CA ALA A 105 16.43 1.06 -8.85
C ALA A 105 15.88 -0.01 -9.79
N ARG A 106 14.86 0.35 -10.58
CA ARG A 106 14.26 -0.55 -11.56
C ARG A 106 13.58 -1.75 -10.94
N THR A 107 13.04 -1.57 -9.75
CA THR A 107 12.19 -2.60 -9.16
C THR A 107 10.75 -2.18 -9.36
N HIS A 108 9.86 -3.16 -9.40
CA HIS A 108 8.44 -2.89 -9.50
C HIS A 108 7.92 -2.38 -8.18
N ARG A 109 6.95 -1.50 -8.22
CA ARG A 109 6.33 -0.96 -7.03
C ARG A 109 4.84 -1.20 -7.09
N TYR A 110 4.26 -1.59 -5.97
CA TYR A 110 2.84 -1.88 -5.88
C TYR A 110 2.24 -1.24 -4.64
N ILE A 111 0.99 -0.80 -4.75
CA ILE A 111 0.23 -0.41 -3.56
C ILE A 111 -1.03 -1.25 -3.52
N CYS A 112 -1.43 -1.61 -2.31
CA CYS A 112 -2.58 -2.45 -2.10
C CYS A 112 -3.45 -1.85 -1.01
N TYR A 113 -4.76 -1.94 -1.17
CA TYR A 113 -5.71 -1.38 -0.23
C TYR A 113 -6.80 -2.41 -0.01
N GLN A 114 -7.09 -2.71 1.24
CA GLN A 114 -8.22 -3.55 1.58
C GLN A 114 -9.04 -2.85 2.63
N CYS A 115 -10.35 -2.87 2.48
CA CYS A 115 -11.24 -2.28 3.44
C CYS A 115 -12.35 -3.27 3.75
N LYS A 116 -12.43 -3.71 5.00
CA LYS A 116 -13.47 -4.63 5.43
C LYS A 116 -14.43 -3.87 6.33
N GLU A 117 -15.69 -3.92 5.98
CA GLU A 117 -16.71 -3.24 6.76
C GLU A 117 -17.04 -4.05 8.00
N LYS A 118 -16.97 -3.42 9.16
CA LYS A 118 -17.33 -4.04 10.42
C LYS A 118 -18.61 -3.37 10.93
N SER A 119 -19.09 -3.78 12.08
CA SER A 119 -20.39 -3.29 12.55
C SER A 119 -20.38 -1.78 12.81
N ASN A 120 -19.28 -1.23 13.30
CA ASN A 120 -19.24 0.21 13.57
C ASN A 120 -17.93 0.88 13.18
N TYR A 121 -17.14 0.25 12.32
CA TYR A 121 -15.90 0.85 11.82
C TYR A 121 -15.48 0.09 10.55
N TYR A 122 -14.42 0.58 9.91
CA TYR A 122 -13.85 -0.08 8.75
C TYR A 122 -12.44 -0.53 9.09
N ASP A 123 -12.13 -1.77 8.77
CA ASP A 123 -10.82 -2.33 9.01
C ASP A 123 -10.03 -2.16 7.72
N ILE A 124 -9.08 -1.23 7.74
CA ILE A 124 -8.33 -0.87 6.54
C ILE A 124 -6.90 -1.39 6.63
N THR A 125 -6.44 -1.99 5.55
CA THR A 125 -5.05 -2.41 5.40
C THR A 125 -4.47 -1.75 4.17
N LEU A 126 -3.36 -1.06 4.34
CA LEU A 126 -2.60 -0.49 3.23
C LEU A 126 -1.25 -1.18 3.17
N VAL A 127 -0.81 -1.50 1.96
CA VAL A 127 0.47 -2.19 1.77
C VAL A 127 1.25 -1.50 0.67
N TYR A 128 2.53 -1.28 0.92
CA TYR A 128 3.47 -0.88 -0.11
C TYR A 128 4.44 -2.05 -0.33
N MET A 129 4.64 -2.42 -1.57
CA MET A 129 5.54 -3.52 -1.90
C MET A 129 6.49 -3.11 -2.99
N GLU A 130 7.70 -3.63 -2.91
CA GLU A 130 8.70 -3.33 -3.92
C GLU A 130 9.53 -4.59 -4.16
N GLY A 131 9.81 -4.91 -5.43
CA GLY A 131 10.62 -6.06 -5.76
C GLY A 131 10.46 -6.45 -7.20
N LYS A 132 10.80 -7.69 -7.52
CA LYS A 132 10.71 -8.21 -8.88
C LYS A 132 9.47 -9.05 -9.13
N ALA A 133 8.64 -9.23 -8.11
CA ALA A 133 7.42 -10.03 -8.27
C ALA A 133 6.51 -9.42 -9.33
N SER A 134 5.81 -10.26 -10.06
CA SER A 134 4.84 -9.77 -11.02
C SER A 134 3.52 -9.52 -10.31
N LEU A 135 2.65 -8.75 -10.95
CA LEU A 135 1.32 -8.52 -10.40
C LEU A 135 0.58 -9.85 -10.24
N ALA A 136 0.72 -10.75 -11.20
CA ALA A 136 0.05 -12.05 -11.12
C ALA A 136 0.48 -12.83 -9.89
N ASP A 137 1.78 -12.80 -9.58
CA ASP A 137 2.28 -13.48 -8.39
C ASP A 137 1.70 -12.89 -7.12
N LEU A 138 1.62 -11.58 -7.07
CA LEU A 138 1.12 -10.91 -5.87
C LEU A 138 -0.37 -11.15 -5.68
N ARG A 139 -1.10 -11.24 -6.77
CA ARG A 139 -2.53 -11.52 -6.69
C ARG A 139 -2.77 -12.88 -6.07
N LYS A 140 -1.94 -13.86 -6.40
CA LYS A 140 -2.11 -15.18 -5.82
C LYS A 140 -1.82 -15.15 -4.32
N THR A 141 -0.89 -14.34 -3.91
CA THR A 141 -0.48 -14.28 -2.51
C THR A 141 -1.47 -13.49 -1.65
N PHE A 142 -1.96 -12.38 -2.16
CA PHE A 142 -2.69 -11.46 -1.32
C PHE A 142 -4.19 -11.41 -1.52
N LYS A 143 -4.66 -11.94 -2.61
CA LYS A 143 -6.07 -11.92 -2.81
C LYS A 143 -6.75 -13.17 -2.38
N LYS A 144 -6.53 -13.76 -1.39
CA LYS A 144 -7.01 -14.93 -1.10
C LYS A 144 -8.09 -14.76 -0.29
N LYS A 145 -8.76 -15.04 -0.09
CA LYS A 145 -9.73 -14.97 0.71
C LYS A 145 -10.42 -14.04 0.71
#